data_1473433a9e0556e78edcf1ca3b579d6d
#
_entry.id   1473433a9e0556e78edcf1ca3b579d6d
#
_cell.length_a   1.000
_cell.length_b   1.000
_cell.length_c   1.000
_cell.angle_alpha   90.00
_cell.angle_beta   90.00
_cell.angle_gamma   90.00
#
_symmetry.space_group_name_H-M   'P 1'
#
loop_
_entity.id
_entity.type
_entity.pdbx_description
1 polymer ?
#
loop_
_entity_poly.entity_id
_entity_poly.type
_entity_poly.pdbx_seq_one_letter_code
_entity_poly.pdbx_strand_id
1 'polypeptide(L)'
;MNPREEVLTGEGKKRTYLKQLEKLYKYVETFLREFTESGAIRIEKKDVTIDEEYIGEYEAPGWRIYLYGKHADLLPVGANIIGTPGRVDLICNYDAIRIILADKKEKRPQVFAGISGMPEDRKRVRERAEEWIQQNRHYVWKFITEPPDIRYIELNEDSFLSALQEVLDG
;
A
#
# COMPACT_ATOMS: atom_id res chain seq x y z
N MET A 1 -7.69 27.18 -3.94
CA MET A 1 -8.17 25.79 -3.84
C MET A 1 -8.19 25.39 -2.37
N ASN A 2 -9.30 24.83 -1.91
CA ASN A 2 -9.44 24.30 -0.55
C ASN A 2 -8.46 23.12 -0.37
N PRO A 3 -7.73 23.02 0.76
CA PRO A 3 -6.85 21.87 1.01
C PRO A 3 -7.50 20.49 0.83
N ARG A 4 -8.81 20.41 1.06
CA ARG A 4 -9.58 19.17 0.82
C ARG A 4 -9.74 18.87 -0.67
N GLU A 5 -9.89 19.89 -1.50
CA GLU A 5 -9.99 19.73 -2.95
C GLU A 5 -8.63 19.38 -3.56
N GLU A 6 -7.57 19.95 -3.02
CA GLU A 6 -6.20 19.64 -3.44
C GLU A 6 -5.84 18.18 -3.25
N VAL A 7 -6.29 17.56 -2.13
CA VAL A 7 -6.04 16.13 -1.87
C VAL A 7 -6.76 15.23 -2.88
N LEU A 8 -7.88 15.68 -3.45
CA LEU A 8 -8.64 14.91 -4.45
C LEU A 8 -8.08 15.01 -5.87
N THR A 9 -7.22 15.97 -6.15
CA THR A 9 -6.57 16.06 -7.45
C THR A 9 -5.60 14.91 -7.65
N GLY A 10 -5.33 14.54 -8.90
CA GLY A 10 -4.32 13.53 -9.21
C GLY A 10 -2.95 13.87 -8.62
N GLU A 11 -2.55 15.13 -8.70
CA GLU A 11 -1.29 15.62 -8.12
C GLU A 11 -1.29 15.54 -6.59
N GLY A 12 -2.40 15.87 -5.93
CA GLY A 12 -2.56 15.78 -4.49
C GLY A 12 -2.51 14.33 -4.00
N LYS A 13 -3.18 13.41 -4.70
CA LYS A 13 -3.14 11.97 -4.40
C LYS A 13 -1.72 11.43 -4.53
N LYS A 14 -1.03 11.74 -5.61
CA LYS A 14 0.37 11.35 -5.83
C LYS A 14 1.27 11.84 -4.70
N ARG A 15 1.18 13.12 -4.36
CA ARG A 15 2.00 13.73 -3.31
C ARG A 15 1.79 13.07 -1.95
N THR A 16 0.55 12.84 -1.57
CA THR A 16 0.19 12.16 -0.32
C THR A 16 0.72 10.74 -0.30
N TYR A 17 0.56 10.00 -1.39
CA TYR A 17 1.07 8.64 -1.53
C TYR A 17 2.59 8.58 -1.39
N LEU A 18 3.33 9.44 -2.08
CA LEU A 18 4.80 9.47 -1.99
C LEU A 18 5.29 9.77 -0.57
N LYS A 19 4.62 10.66 0.16
CA LYS A 19 4.93 10.92 1.58
C LYS A 19 4.66 9.69 2.46
N GLN A 20 3.57 9.01 2.22
CA GLN A 20 3.24 7.78 2.97
C GLN A 20 4.20 6.65 2.64
N LEU A 21 4.68 6.55 1.40
CA LEU A 21 5.72 5.58 1.04
C LEU A 21 7.02 5.83 1.82
N GLU A 22 7.43 7.09 1.99
CA GLU A 22 8.60 7.41 2.81
C GLU A 22 8.46 6.89 4.24
N LYS A 23 7.27 7.04 4.83
CA LYS A 23 6.98 6.50 6.16
C LYS A 23 7.05 4.99 6.21
N LEU A 24 6.46 4.32 5.22
CA LEU A 24 6.51 2.86 5.13
C LEU A 24 7.95 2.36 5.08
N TYR A 25 8.76 2.92 4.20
CA TYR A 25 10.14 2.49 4.05
C TYR A 25 11.00 2.76 5.30
N LYS A 26 10.72 3.82 6.04
CA LYS A 26 11.37 4.05 7.35
C LYS A 26 11.00 2.98 8.38
N TYR A 27 9.73 2.57 8.42
CA TYR A 27 9.31 1.47 9.29
C TYR A 27 10.00 0.17 8.90
N VAL A 28 10.00 -0.18 7.62
CA VAL A 28 10.66 -1.40 7.13
C VAL A 28 12.15 -1.38 7.41
N GLU A 29 12.81 -0.26 7.19
CA GLU A 29 14.22 -0.08 7.55
C GLU A 29 14.48 -0.37 9.03
N THR A 30 13.62 0.13 9.90
CA THR A 30 13.68 -0.12 11.34
C THR A 30 13.46 -1.60 11.67
N PHE A 31 12.46 -2.24 11.05
CA PHE A 31 12.17 -3.66 11.27
C PHE A 31 13.32 -4.56 10.85
N LEU A 32 14.06 -4.20 9.81
CA LEU A 32 15.14 -5.00 9.24
C LEU A 32 16.53 -4.63 9.75
N ARG A 33 16.64 -3.63 10.63
CA ARG A 33 17.95 -3.05 11.02
C ARG A 33 18.95 -4.08 11.53
N GLU A 34 18.56 -4.95 12.43
CA GLU A 34 19.46 -5.99 12.95
C GLU A 34 20.00 -6.90 11.85
N PHE A 35 19.13 -7.25 10.90
CA PHE A 35 19.48 -8.12 9.78
C PHE A 35 20.35 -7.42 8.74
N THR A 36 20.13 -6.13 8.50
CA THR A 36 20.97 -5.37 7.57
C THR A 36 22.34 -5.08 8.18
N GLU A 37 22.41 -4.78 9.46
CA GLU A 37 23.68 -4.56 10.18
C GLU A 37 24.51 -5.84 10.27
N SER A 38 23.88 -6.99 10.45
CA SER A 38 24.58 -8.30 10.49
C SER A 38 24.99 -8.82 9.11
N GLY A 39 24.48 -8.20 8.04
CA GLY A 39 24.70 -8.67 6.67
C GLY A 39 23.78 -9.80 6.23
N ALA A 40 22.82 -10.25 7.07
CA ALA A 40 21.86 -11.31 6.71
C ALA A 40 20.88 -10.83 5.64
N ILE A 41 20.52 -9.56 5.65
CA ILE A 41 19.66 -8.92 4.67
C ILE A 41 20.42 -7.80 3.95
N ARG A 42 20.25 -7.74 2.63
CA ARG A 42 20.71 -6.63 1.79
C ARG A 42 19.51 -6.00 1.10
N ILE A 43 19.44 -4.68 1.12
CA ILE A 43 18.38 -3.91 0.48
C ILE A 43 18.95 -3.17 -0.72
N GLU A 44 18.30 -3.32 -1.87
CA GLU A 44 18.57 -2.57 -3.07
C GLU A 44 17.38 -1.64 -3.35
N LYS A 45 17.64 -0.34 -3.40
CA LYS A 45 16.61 0.68 -3.66
C LYS A 45 16.51 0.89 -5.17
N LYS A 46 15.28 0.91 -5.68
CA LYS A 46 15.02 0.99 -7.12
C LYS A 46 13.73 1.75 -7.37
N ASP A 47 13.81 2.82 -8.15
CA ASP A 47 12.61 3.54 -8.56
C ASP A 47 11.78 2.73 -9.55
N VAL A 48 10.48 2.79 -9.40
CA VAL A 48 9.51 2.10 -10.25
C VAL A 48 8.62 3.14 -10.91
N THR A 49 8.39 2.99 -12.21
CA THR A 49 7.47 3.84 -12.95
C THR A 49 6.06 3.32 -12.79
N ILE A 50 5.15 4.19 -12.33
CA ILE A 50 3.73 3.91 -12.19
C ILE A 50 2.98 4.79 -13.18
N ASP A 51 2.02 4.21 -13.89
CA ASP A 51 1.10 4.93 -14.77
C ASP A 51 -0.32 4.70 -14.29
N GLU A 52 -0.96 5.75 -13.79
CA GLU A 52 -2.31 5.69 -13.23
C GLU A 52 -3.26 6.61 -13.96
N GLU A 53 -4.48 6.14 -14.17
CA GLU A 53 -5.56 6.95 -14.70
C GLU A 53 -5.78 8.19 -13.81
N TYR A 54 -5.94 9.34 -14.41
CA TYR A 54 -6.12 10.67 -13.78
C TYR A 54 -4.90 11.24 -13.03
N ILE A 55 -3.82 10.49 -12.89
CA ILE A 55 -2.57 10.96 -12.29
C ILE A 55 -1.48 11.08 -13.35
N GLY A 56 -1.41 10.12 -14.26
CA GLY A 56 -0.37 10.02 -15.26
C GLY A 56 0.81 9.17 -14.79
N GLU A 57 1.91 9.31 -15.50
CA GLU A 57 3.15 8.58 -15.22
C GLU A 57 3.98 9.30 -14.18
N TYR A 58 4.49 8.55 -13.21
CA TYR A 58 5.40 9.07 -12.19
C TYR A 58 6.28 7.97 -11.63
N GLU A 59 7.38 8.35 -10.97
CA GLU A 59 8.27 7.42 -10.32
C GLU A 59 8.00 7.35 -8.82
N ALA A 60 8.09 6.15 -8.27
CA ALA A 60 7.95 5.89 -6.85
C ALA A 60 9.04 4.91 -6.38
N PRO A 61 9.51 5.03 -5.12
CA PRO A 61 10.55 4.15 -4.62
C PRO A 61 10.06 2.73 -4.43
N GLY A 62 10.82 1.77 -4.93
CA GLY A 62 10.66 0.35 -4.68
C GLY A 62 11.91 -0.21 -4.03
N TRP A 63 11.79 -1.33 -3.33
CA TRP A 63 12.91 -2.00 -2.67
C TRP A 63 12.98 -3.46 -3.08
N ARG A 64 14.20 -3.96 -3.26
CA ARG A 64 14.47 -5.38 -3.35
C ARG A 64 15.20 -5.82 -2.09
N ILE A 65 14.66 -6.82 -1.42
CA ILE A 65 15.16 -7.35 -0.16
C ILE A 65 15.73 -8.73 -0.41
N TYR A 66 17.04 -8.88 -0.22
CA TYR A 66 17.73 -10.16 -0.40
C TYR A 66 17.94 -10.84 0.95
N LEU A 67 17.57 -12.11 1.03
CA LEU A 67 17.69 -12.95 2.22
C LEU A 67 17.88 -14.42 1.80
N TYR A 68 18.91 -15.05 2.28
CA TYR A 68 19.23 -16.48 2.01
C TYR A 68 19.29 -16.85 0.51
N GLY A 69 19.86 -15.98 -0.29
CA GLY A 69 19.98 -16.23 -1.73
C GLY A 69 18.67 -16.02 -2.52
N LYS A 70 17.61 -15.64 -1.85
CA LYS A 70 16.33 -15.27 -2.46
C LYS A 70 16.10 -13.78 -2.36
N HIS A 71 15.09 -13.26 -3.04
CA HIS A 71 14.68 -11.88 -2.90
C HIS A 71 13.17 -11.71 -2.95
N ALA A 72 12.70 -10.71 -2.25
CA ALA A 72 11.33 -10.22 -2.34
C ALA A 72 11.35 -8.73 -2.67
N ASP A 73 10.36 -8.27 -3.43
CA ASP A 73 10.24 -6.88 -3.82
C ASP A 73 9.10 -6.19 -3.08
N LEU A 74 9.37 -4.99 -2.57
CA LEU A 74 8.33 -4.04 -2.17
C LEU A 74 8.06 -3.16 -3.38
N LEU A 75 6.91 -3.38 -4.03
CA LEU A 75 6.52 -2.68 -5.24
C LEU A 75 5.37 -1.72 -4.99
N PRO A 76 5.57 -0.41 -5.18
CA PRO A 76 4.48 0.54 -5.13
C PRO A 76 3.51 0.27 -6.29
N VAL A 77 2.22 0.21 -5.98
CA VAL A 77 1.17 -0.11 -6.96
C VAL A 77 0.44 1.15 -7.40
N GLY A 78 0.11 2.03 -6.47
CA GLY A 78 -0.53 3.28 -6.83
C GLY A 78 -1.28 3.97 -5.71
N ALA A 79 -1.71 5.18 -6.03
CA ALA A 79 -2.44 6.11 -5.17
C ALA A 79 -3.92 6.21 -5.54
N ASN A 80 -4.30 5.77 -6.73
CA ASN A 80 -5.67 5.88 -7.24
C ASN A 80 -6.36 4.50 -7.24
N ILE A 81 -6.42 3.88 -6.07
CA ILE A 81 -6.98 2.55 -5.85
C ILE A 81 -8.33 2.69 -5.15
N ILE A 82 -9.33 1.95 -5.61
CA ILE A 82 -10.66 1.96 -4.98
C ILE A 82 -10.55 1.41 -3.56
N GLY A 83 -11.01 2.21 -2.59
CA GLY A 83 -11.05 1.83 -1.18
C GLY A 83 -9.78 2.12 -0.38
N THR A 84 -8.71 2.59 -1.02
CA THR A 84 -7.48 2.99 -0.32
C THR A 84 -6.75 4.09 -1.09
N PRO A 85 -6.13 5.06 -0.40
CA PRO A 85 -5.30 6.07 -1.04
C PRO A 85 -3.87 5.59 -1.31
N GLY A 86 -3.56 4.34 -1.11
CA GLY A 86 -2.24 3.80 -1.44
C GLY A 86 -2.08 2.32 -1.20
N ARG A 87 -1.34 1.68 -2.09
CA ARG A 87 -1.04 0.24 -2.05
C ARG A 87 0.41 -0.04 -2.43
N VAL A 88 1.00 -0.97 -1.71
CA VAL A 88 2.32 -1.56 -1.99
C VAL A 88 2.17 -3.07 -1.88
N ASP A 89 2.78 -3.81 -2.78
CA ASP A 89 2.79 -5.27 -2.72
C ASP A 89 4.19 -5.77 -2.31
N LEU A 90 4.21 -6.73 -1.41
CA LEU A 90 5.39 -7.53 -1.08
C LEU A 90 5.33 -8.80 -1.92
N ILE A 91 6.22 -8.94 -2.90
CA ILE A 91 6.14 -9.96 -3.94
C ILE A 91 7.41 -10.79 -3.99
N CYS A 92 7.23 -12.12 -4.07
CA CYS A 92 8.29 -13.05 -4.46
C CYS A 92 7.70 -14.09 -5.42
N ASN A 93 8.25 -14.18 -6.63
CA ASN A 93 7.72 -15.04 -7.69
C ASN A 93 6.24 -14.75 -7.98
N TYR A 94 5.36 -15.69 -7.63
CA TYR A 94 3.91 -15.57 -7.84
C TYR A 94 3.15 -15.21 -6.57
N ASP A 95 3.83 -15.20 -5.43
CA ASP A 95 3.19 -14.89 -4.15
C ASP A 95 3.29 -13.40 -3.86
N ALA A 96 2.18 -12.81 -3.49
CA ALA A 96 2.08 -11.41 -3.16
C ALA A 96 1.25 -11.19 -1.90
N ILE A 97 1.77 -10.36 -1.00
CA ILE A 97 1.03 -9.89 0.18
C ILE A 97 0.83 -8.39 0.01
N ARG A 98 -0.41 -7.95 0.13
CA ARG A 98 -0.80 -6.57 -0.08
C ARG A 98 -0.66 -5.76 1.19
N ILE A 99 -0.08 -4.57 1.06
CA ILE A 99 0.02 -3.57 2.11
C ILE A 99 -0.74 -2.34 1.63
N ILE A 100 -1.71 -1.86 2.39
CA ILE A 100 -2.54 -0.73 2.00
C ILE A 100 -2.60 0.33 3.09
N LEU A 101 -2.93 1.55 2.69
CA LEU A 101 -3.30 2.60 3.63
C LEU A 101 -4.74 2.39 4.06
N ALA A 102 -4.95 2.26 5.37
CA ALA A 102 -6.26 2.06 5.97
C ALA A 102 -6.39 2.92 7.23
N ASP A 103 -7.61 3.24 7.62
CA ASP A 103 -7.85 3.97 8.86
C ASP A 103 -7.30 3.20 10.04
N LYS A 104 -6.63 3.90 10.95
CA LYS A 104 -5.98 3.31 12.12
C LYS A 104 -6.94 2.49 12.99
N LYS A 105 -8.20 2.91 13.07
CA LYS A 105 -9.23 2.30 13.93
C LYS A 105 -9.94 1.13 13.28
N GLU A 106 -9.86 0.98 11.96
CA GLU A 106 -10.59 -0.06 11.26
C GLU A 106 -9.84 -1.39 11.26
N LYS A 107 -10.59 -2.46 11.49
CA LYS A 107 -10.07 -3.84 11.48
C LYS A 107 -10.42 -4.59 10.19
N ARG A 108 -11.42 -4.10 9.46
CA ARG A 108 -11.90 -4.68 8.21
C ARG A 108 -12.19 -3.59 7.19
N PRO A 109 -12.02 -3.85 5.90
CA PRO A 109 -12.40 -2.87 4.87
C PRO A 109 -13.90 -2.61 4.90
N GLN A 110 -14.27 -1.35 4.67
CA GLN A 110 -15.68 -1.02 4.47
C GLN A 110 -16.13 -1.51 3.11
N VAL A 111 -17.29 -2.18 3.09
CA VAL A 111 -17.93 -2.60 1.85
C VAL A 111 -18.99 -1.58 1.48
N PHE A 112 -18.82 -0.91 0.34
CA PHE A 112 -19.85 -0.06 -0.23
C PHE A 112 -20.84 -0.95 -1.00
N ALA A 113 -21.97 -1.28 -0.34
CA ALA A 113 -23.00 -2.13 -0.92
C ALA A 113 -23.79 -1.40 -2.01
N GLY A 114 -24.30 -2.13 -3.02
CA GLY A 114 -25.22 -1.62 -4.02
C GLY A 114 -24.59 -1.36 -5.39
N ILE A 115 -23.57 -2.06 -5.74
CA ILE A 115 -22.98 -1.94 -7.07
C ILE A 115 -23.84 -2.73 -8.06
N SER A 116 -24.68 -2.02 -8.82
CA SER A 116 -25.19 -2.56 -10.06
C SER A 116 -24.12 -2.32 -11.15
N GLY A 117 -24.15 -3.07 -12.22
CA GLY A 117 -23.20 -2.91 -13.32
C GLY A 117 -23.32 -1.60 -14.13
N MET A 118 -24.10 -0.62 -13.67
CA MET A 118 -24.33 0.65 -14.36
C MET A 118 -23.20 1.64 -14.15
N PRO A 119 -22.73 2.37 -15.20
CA PRO A 119 -21.64 3.34 -15.09
C PRO A 119 -21.91 4.45 -14.07
N GLU A 120 -23.16 4.87 -13.91
CA GLU A 120 -23.59 5.90 -12.95
C GLU A 120 -23.40 5.43 -11.50
N ASP A 121 -23.68 4.16 -11.23
CA ASP A 121 -23.50 3.59 -9.89
C ASP A 121 -22.02 3.45 -9.53
N ARG A 122 -21.17 3.13 -10.50
CA ARG A 122 -19.71 3.10 -10.30
C ARG A 122 -19.16 4.47 -9.92
N LYS A 123 -19.67 5.52 -10.58
CA LYS A 123 -19.29 6.90 -10.26
C LYS A 123 -19.71 7.27 -8.85
N ARG A 124 -20.93 6.93 -8.42
CA ARG A 124 -21.41 7.18 -7.05
C ARG A 124 -20.60 6.44 -6.00
N VAL A 125 -20.29 5.19 -6.25
CA VAL A 125 -19.47 4.38 -5.34
C VAL A 125 -18.07 5.00 -5.21
N ARG A 126 -17.48 5.44 -6.31
CA ARG A 126 -16.19 6.11 -6.30
C ARG A 126 -16.22 7.43 -5.53
N GLU A 127 -17.22 8.26 -5.75
CA GLU A 127 -17.40 9.53 -5.05
C GLU A 127 -17.58 9.31 -3.54
N ARG A 128 -18.37 8.32 -3.13
CA ARG A 128 -18.53 7.95 -1.72
C ARG A 128 -17.24 7.44 -1.11
N ALA A 129 -16.51 6.62 -1.83
CA ALA A 129 -15.21 6.12 -1.38
C ALA A 129 -14.22 7.28 -1.19
N GLU A 130 -14.19 8.23 -2.11
CA GLU A 130 -13.34 9.43 -2.02
C GLU A 130 -13.75 10.33 -0.86
N GLU A 131 -15.04 10.55 -0.64
CA GLU A 131 -15.54 11.30 0.51
C GLU A 131 -15.17 10.63 1.83
N TRP A 132 -15.35 9.32 1.90
CA TRP A 132 -14.99 8.54 3.08
C TRP A 132 -13.49 8.61 3.37
N ILE A 133 -12.66 8.48 2.35
CA ILE A 133 -11.21 8.64 2.44
C ILE A 133 -10.84 10.01 3.01
N GLN A 134 -11.53 11.08 2.60
CA GLN A 134 -11.28 12.42 3.12
C GLN A 134 -11.72 12.63 4.55
N GLN A 135 -12.79 11.99 4.98
CA GLN A 135 -13.30 12.10 6.34
C GLN A 135 -12.41 11.39 7.35
N ASN A 136 -11.74 10.31 6.92
CA ASN A 136 -10.86 9.50 7.76
C ASN A 136 -9.40 9.87 7.50
N ARG A 137 -8.88 10.83 8.27
CA ARG A 137 -7.54 11.40 8.05
C ARG A 137 -6.39 10.63 8.68
N HIS A 138 -6.65 9.57 9.44
CA HIS A 138 -5.63 8.82 10.17
C HIS A 138 -5.30 7.50 9.46
N TYR A 139 -4.66 7.62 8.30
CA TYR A 139 -4.21 6.47 7.55
C TYR A 139 -2.90 5.93 8.11
N VAL A 140 -2.85 4.62 8.24
CA VAL A 140 -1.63 3.87 8.53
C VAL A 140 -1.51 2.70 7.56
N TRP A 141 -0.29 2.24 7.33
CA TRP A 141 -0.05 1.06 6.53
C TRP A 141 -0.45 -0.20 7.30
N LYS A 142 -1.23 -1.06 6.66
CA LYS A 142 -1.67 -2.35 7.19
C LYS A 142 -1.57 -3.42 6.11
N PHE A 143 -1.34 -4.65 6.53
CA PHE A 143 -1.58 -5.79 5.64
C PHE A 143 -3.07 -6.01 5.47
N ILE A 144 -3.47 -6.52 4.30
CA ILE A 144 -4.83 -6.96 4.02
C ILE A 144 -4.80 -8.44 3.63
N THR A 145 -5.67 -9.24 4.24
CA THR A 145 -5.75 -10.67 3.96
C THR A 145 -6.57 -10.96 2.70
N GLU A 146 -6.41 -12.17 2.17
CA GLU A 146 -7.12 -12.63 0.99
C GLU A 146 -8.56 -13.09 1.32
N PRO A 147 -9.49 -13.05 0.33
CA PRO A 147 -10.81 -13.63 0.48
C PRO A 147 -10.73 -15.12 0.89
N PRO A 148 -11.74 -15.67 1.60
CA PRO A 148 -13.06 -15.06 1.91
C PRO A 148 -13.08 -14.18 3.17
N ASP A 149 -12.14 -14.32 4.08
CA ASP A 149 -12.11 -13.54 5.32
C ASP A 149 -11.13 -12.37 5.19
N ILE A 150 -11.61 -11.26 4.61
CA ILE A 150 -10.80 -10.07 4.39
C ILE A 150 -10.75 -9.25 5.68
N ARG A 151 -9.55 -9.06 6.21
CA ARG A 151 -9.29 -8.26 7.40
C ARG A 151 -7.94 -7.55 7.29
N TYR A 152 -7.75 -6.53 8.11
CA TYR A 152 -6.47 -5.85 8.25
C TYR A 152 -5.63 -6.50 9.35
N ILE A 153 -4.34 -6.58 9.11
CA ILE A 153 -3.34 -6.99 10.09
C ILE A 153 -2.40 -5.80 10.33
N GLU A 154 -2.17 -5.48 11.58
CA GLU A 154 -1.27 -4.39 11.96
C GLU A 154 0.13 -4.62 11.39
N LEU A 155 0.73 -3.57 10.83
CA LEU A 155 2.10 -3.58 10.36
C LEU A 155 3.04 -3.29 11.51
N ASN A 156 3.83 -4.28 11.89
CA ASN A 156 4.89 -4.17 12.90
C ASN A 156 6.06 -5.08 12.51
N GLU A 157 7.10 -5.11 13.34
CA GLU A 157 8.28 -5.93 13.06
C GLU A 157 7.91 -7.42 12.88
N ASP A 158 7.13 -7.97 13.80
CA ASP A 158 6.78 -9.39 13.76
C ASP A 158 5.92 -9.73 12.54
N SER A 159 4.91 -8.92 12.24
CA SER A 159 4.04 -9.16 11.09
C SER A 159 4.79 -8.99 9.76
N PHE A 160 5.70 -8.03 9.68
CA PHE A 160 6.50 -7.82 8.47
C PHE A 160 7.48 -8.97 8.24
N LEU A 161 8.18 -9.40 9.27
CA LEU A 161 9.11 -10.55 9.16
C LEU A 161 8.37 -11.84 8.80
N SER A 162 7.19 -12.06 9.37
CA SER A 162 6.33 -13.20 9.02
C SER A 162 5.89 -13.15 7.56
N ALA A 163 5.47 -11.98 7.08
CA ALA A 163 5.07 -11.79 5.69
C ALA A 163 6.25 -12.01 4.72
N LEU A 164 7.42 -11.48 5.05
CA LEU A 164 8.63 -11.65 4.26
C LEU A 164 9.00 -13.13 4.15
N GLN A 165 8.98 -13.85 5.26
CA GLN A 165 9.24 -15.29 5.27
C GLN A 165 8.21 -16.06 4.44
N GLU A 166 6.93 -15.73 4.56
CA GLU A 166 5.85 -16.38 3.81
C GLU A 166 6.05 -16.26 2.29
N VAL A 167 6.34 -15.06 1.78
CA VAL A 167 6.55 -14.88 0.33
C VAL A 167 7.85 -15.51 -0.16
N LEU A 168 8.89 -15.58 0.68
CA LEU A 168 10.16 -16.21 0.31
C LEU A 168 10.09 -17.73 0.32
N ASP A 169 9.22 -18.32 1.13
CA ASP A 169 9.05 -19.77 1.27
C ASP A 169 8.01 -20.34 0.28
N GLY A 170 7.24 -19.48 -0.34
CA GLY A 170 6.19 -19.83 -1.29
C GLY A 170 6.61 -20.45 -2.61
#